data_df1782cf36a961d9088d9056887db782
#
_entry.id   df1782cf36a961d9088d9056887db782
#
_cell.length_a   1.000
_cell.length_b   1.000
_cell.length_c   1.000
_cell.angle_alpha   90.00
_cell.angle_beta   90.00
_cell.angle_gamma   90.00
#
_symmetry.space_group_name_H-M   'P 1'
#
loop_
_entity.id
_entity.type
_entity.pdbx_description
1 polymer ?
#
loop_
_entity_poly.entity_id
_entity_poly.type
_entity_poly.pdbx_seq_one_letter_code
_entity_poly.pdbx_strand_id
1 'polypeptide(L)'
;MTADLAREILQRCGEHLLMVALAVAIALLIALPLGLLIQVRPRLAQLVLGLANAVQTIPSLAIFGLLLTVPVLGGIGPTPAVVALVLYALLPLLRGLVTGLNQVPSGLKEAGRALGLSRSQVLRHVEFPLALPSLMAGLRVATVISVGVATIGAAIGAGGLGVFIFRGIATVNNSLLLAGALPAAAIALVADGALGTLETRLSRRAAKGGNQGGSRSDGRPAWRRRRWHQLLAGALLVATLLAIPVAWRWLDPASGNAADGTPASGKPADAETVVVGAKGYTEQLLLGELLAQEIEANTTLRVKREFSLGSTFLLHEAVRQGRIDGYVEYTGTAWTAILRQPPLPPERRAAVWQRARQLYEARYGLRMFPSLGFENTFAILIRQADGQRLGLRTISDAVQPARQWRAAFGYEFLNRADGFPGLAARYGLRFAAPPSAMDLGLTYRALADGRVDLIAGDSTNGLISALKLQKLEDDRAYFPPYDAVPVFNAASLRRHPELVPLLNRLSGRLSAATMQRLNAAVDLQGQTPELVVRRWRQDSAALLPA
;
A
#
# COMPACT_ATOMS: atom_id res chain seq x y z
N MET A 1 -9.02 21.89 -9.96
CA MET A 1 -8.47 21.47 -8.65
C MET A 1 -9.13 22.36 -7.59
N THR A 2 -9.88 21.81 -6.65
CA THR A 2 -10.53 22.60 -5.59
C THR A 2 -9.47 23.17 -4.65
N ALA A 3 -9.72 24.33 -4.05
CA ALA A 3 -8.79 24.97 -3.10
C ALA A 3 -8.43 24.04 -1.93
N ASP A 4 -9.37 23.19 -1.52
CA ASP A 4 -9.17 22.20 -0.45
C ASP A 4 -8.18 21.11 -0.85
N LEU A 5 -8.24 20.60 -2.08
CA LEU A 5 -7.27 19.60 -2.57
C LEU A 5 -5.85 20.18 -2.65
N ALA A 6 -5.72 21.43 -3.08
CA ALA A 6 -4.42 22.08 -3.11
C ALA A 6 -3.81 22.23 -1.72
N ARG A 7 -4.64 22.60 -0.72
CA ARG A 7 -4.21 22.69 0.68
C ARG A 7 -3.80 21.33 1.23
N GLU A 8 -4.57 20.29 0.95
CA GLU A 8 -4.23 18.91 1.36
C GLU A 8 -2.90 18.45 0.74
N ILE A 9 -2.67 18.73 -0.56
CA ILE A 9 -1.39 18.40 -1.24
C ILE A 9 -0.22 19.10 -0.53
N LEU A 10 -0.33 20.39 -0.24
CA LEU A 10 0.73 21.15 0.45
C LEU A 10 1.02 20.59 1.84
N GLN A 11 -0.02 20.26 2.61
CA GLN A 11 0.14 19.62 3.92
C GLN A 11 0.88 18.28 3.79
N ARG A 12 0.46 17.40 2.86
CA ARG A 12 1.10 16.11 2.63
C ARG A 12 2.52 16.22 2.09
N CYS A 13 2.83 17.26 1.31
CA CYS A 13 4.21 17.58 0.93
C CYS A 13 5.06 17.91 2.16
N GLY A 14 4.53 18.74 3.08
CA GLY A 14 5.22 19.08 4.34
C GLY A 14 5.51 17.83 5.20
N GLU A 15 4.51 16.97 5.40
CA GLU A 15 4.66 15.70 6.12
C GLU A 15 5.74 14.81 5.47
N HIS A 16 5.69 14.68 4.15
CA HIS A 16 6.63 13.88 3.37
C HIS A 16 8.08 14.38 3.49
N LEU A 17 8.27 15.69 3.31
CA LEU A 17 9.56 16.34 3.45
C LEU A 17 10.13 16.21 4.85
N LEU A 18 9.30 16.39 5.88
CA LEU A 18 9.72 16.25 7.29
C LEU A 18 10.20 14.83 7.60
N MET A 19 9.44 13.80 7.17
CA MET A 19 9.83 12.40 7.36
C MET A 19 11.17 12.09 6.69
N VAL A 20 11.33 12.50 5.43
CA VAL A 20 12.57 12.28 4.67
C VAL A 20 13.74 13.03 5.30
N ALA A 21 13.58 14.31 5.62
CA ALA A 21 14.63 15.13 6.21
C ALA A 21 15.07 14.57 7.57
N LEU A 22 14.12 14.20 8.43
CA LEU A 22 14.41 13.60 9.74
C LEU A 22 15.15 12.27 9.60
N ALA A 23 14.68 11.39 8.71
CA ALA A 23 15.29 10.10 8.48
C ALA A 23 16.72 10.22 7.94
N VAL A 24 16.94 11.08 6.95
CA VAL A 24 18.28 11.32 6.37
C VAL A 24 19.22 11.96 7.38
N ALA A 25 18.73 12.89 8.20
CA ALA A 25 19.53 13.50 9.27
C ALA A 25 19.96 12.47 10.32
N ILE A 26 19.03 11.62 10.79
CA ILE A 26 19.35 10.53 11.74
C ILE A 26 20.34 9.55 11.10
N ALA A 27 20.10 9.13 9.85
CA ALA A 27 20.99 8.22 9.14
C ALA A 27 22.40 8.81 8.98
N LEU A 28 22.52 10.11 8.71
CA LEU A 28 23.81 10.81 8.62
C LEU A 28 24.53 10.85 9.97
N LEU A 29 23.80 11.15 11.05
CA LEU A 29 24.33 11.14 12.42
C LEU A 29 24.86 9.75 12.83
N ILE A 30 24.24 8.67 12.35
CA ILE A 30 24.70 7.30 12.59
C ILE A 30 25.86 6.94 11.63
N ALA A 31 25.73 7.28 10.35
CA ALA A 31 26.70 6.90 9.31
C ALA A 31 28.05 7.56 9.49
N LEU A 32 28.11 8.82 9.98
CA LEU A 32 29.37 9.53 10.17
C LEU A 32 30.31 8.83 11.20
N PRO A 33 29.88 8.63 12.47
CA PRO A 33 30.76 7.97 13.43
C PRO A 33 31.04 6.49 13.06
N LEU A 34 30.00 5.78 12.55
CA LEU A 34 30.15 4.39 12.15
C LEU A 34 31.11 4.24 10.96
N GLY A 35 30.98 5.08 9.94
CA GLY A 35 31.88 5.09 8.78
C GLY A 35 33.34 5.38 9.13
N LEU A 36 33.59 6.34 10.04
CA LEU A 36 34.91 6.61 10.56
C LEU A 36 35.49 5.43 11.36
N LEU A 37 34.64 4.73 12.13
CA LEU A 37 35.06 3.55 12.89
C LEU A 37 35.43 2.39 11.98
N ILE A 38 34.61 2.10 10.96
CA ILE A 38 34.81 0.96 10.07
C ILE A 38 35.97 1.17 9.09
N GLN A 39 36.30 2.43 8.74
CA GLN A 39 37.43 2.74 7.87
C GLN A 39 38.77 2.15 8.38
N VAL A 40 38.97 2.12 9.68
CA VAL A 40 40.22 1.62 10.30
C VAL A 40 40.18 0.12 10.63
N ARG A 41 39.04 -0.54 10.37
CA ARG A 41 38.81 -1.96 10.72
C ARG A 41 38.19 -2.73 9.54
N PRO A 42 38.99 -3.27 8.60
CA PRO A 42 38.46 -3.87 7.36
C PRO A 42 37.44 -4.98 7.57
N ARG A 43 37.62 -5.84 8.59
CA ARG A 43 36.66 -6.91 8.91
C ARG A 43 35.31 -6.35 9.38
N LEU A 44 35.34 -5.29 10.20
CA LEU A 44 34.13 -4.62 10.66
C LEU A 44 33.45 -3.89 9.50
N ALA A 45 34.21 -3.30 8.56
CA ALA A 45 33.69 -2.68 7.37
C ALA A 45 32.90 -3.68 6.51
N GLN A 46 33.46 -4.87 6.27
CA GLN A 46 32.77 -5.92 5.52
C GLN A 46 31.44 -6.35 6.19
N LEU A 47 31.47 -6.52 7.51
CA LEU A 47 30.24 -6.89 8.26
C LEU A 47 29.17 -5.80 8.20
N VAL A 48 29.54 -4.55 8.53
CA VAL A 48 28.58 -3.43 8.59
C VAL A 48 28.00 -3.10 7.21
N LEU A 49 28.86 -3.02 6.18
CA LEU A 49 28.40 -2.79 4.82
C LEU A 49 27.61 -3.98 4.27
N GLY A 50 27.97 -5.22 4.66
CA GLY A 50 27.21 -6.42 4.34
C GLY A 50 25.81 -6.41 4.94
N LEU A 51 25.69 -6.08 6.23
CA LEU A 51 24.38 -5.94 6.90
C LEU A 51 23.55 -4.82 6.30
N ALA A 52 24.12 -3.65 6.07
CA ALA A 52 23.41 -2.54 5.45
C ALA A 52 22.96 -2.89 4.01
N ASN A 53 23.76 -3.64 3.27
CA ASN A 53 23.38 -4.15 1.95
C ASN A 53 22.23 -5.17 2.05
N ALA A 54 22.29 -6.11 2.99
CA ALA A 54 21.21 -7.08 3.22
C ALA A 54 19.87 -6.36 3.52
N VAL A 55 19.88 -5.31 4.34
CA VAL A 55 18.68 -4.50 4.62
C VAL A 55 18.10 -3.90 3.33
N GLN A 56 18.95 -3.38 2.43
CA GLN A 56 18.46 -2.82 1.16
C GLN A 56 17.90 -3.86 0.18
N THR A 57 18.26 -5.14 0.33
CA THR A 57 17.68 -6.21 -0.51
C THR A 57 16.29 -6.64 -0.05
N ILE A 58 15.94 -6.35 1.20
CA ILE A 58 14.59 -6.65 1.72
C ILE A 58 13.60 -5.65 1.11
N PRO A 59 12.47 -6.10 0.53
CA PRO A 59 11.44 -5.20 0.05
C PRO A 59 10.97 -4.23 1.14
N SER A 60 10.82 -2.94 0.82
CA SER A 60 10.47 -1.91 1.81
C SER A 60 9.14 -2.21 2.53
N LEU A 61 8.15 -2.74 1.82
CA LEU A 61 6.89 -3.15 2.42
C LEU A 61 7.07 -4.26 3.47
N ALA A 62 8.02 -5.18 3.25
CA ALA A 62 8.35 -6.23 4.22
C ALA A 62 9.02 -5.65 5.47
N ILE A 63 9.91 -4.66 5.32
CA ILE A 63 10.50 -3.96 6.48
C ILE A 63 9.42 -3.23 7.29
N PHE A 64 8.49 -2.55 6.64
CA PHE A 64 7.35 -1.95 7.32
C PHE A 64 6.53 -3.00 8.09
N GLY A 65 6.24 -4.15 7.46
CA GLY A 65 5.55 -5.27 8.11
C GLY A 65 6.29 -5.81 9.34
N LEU A 66 7.60 -6.01 9.24
CA LEU A 66 8.43 -6.45 10.38
C LEU A 66 8.44 -5.43 11.52
N LEU A 67 8.53 -4.13 11.20
CA LEU A 67 8.51 -3.07 12.20
C LEU A 67 7.18 -2.94 12.94
N LEU A 68 6.07 -3.44 12.39
CA LEU A 68 4.79 -3.43 13.11
C LEU A 68 4.85 -4.17 14.45
N THR A 69 5.68 -5.21 14.54
CA THR A 69 5.81 -6.09 15.72
C THR A 69 6.90 -5.65 16.70
N VAL A 70 7.73 -4.66 16.36
CA VAL A 70 8.84 -4.21 17.22
C VAL A 70 8.32 -3.26 18.29
N PRO A 71 8.50 -3.57 19.58
CA PRO A 71 8.12 -2.66 20.67
C PRO A 71 8.88 -1.32 20.58
N VAL A 72 8.24 -0.22 20.95
CA VAL A 72 8.80 1.15 21.06
C VAL A 72 9.14 1.80 19.70
N LEU A 73 9.88 1.13 18.81
CA LEU A 73 10.34 1.69 17.52
C LEU A 73 9.40 1.35 16.37
N GLY A 74 8.55 0.36 16.56
CA GLY A 74 7.65 -0.16 15.55
C GLY A 74 6.20 0.33 15.70
N GLY A 75 5.30 -0.39 15.05
CA GLY A 75 3.85 -0.14 15.07
C GLY A 75 3.39 0.66 13.85
N ILE A 76 2.33 1.46 14.03
CA ILE A 76 1.64 2.18 12.96
C ILE A 76 1.97 3.67 13.06
N GLY A 77 2.07 4.36 11.90
CA GLY A 77 2.30 5.79 11.85
C GLY A 77 3.71 6.21 11.41
N PRO A 78 4.12 7.46 11.67
CA PRO A 78 5.37 8.01 11.13
C PRO A 78 6.63 7.41 11.75
N THR A 79 6.60 6.97 13.01
CA THR A 79 7.79 6.43 13.69
C THR A 79 8.42 5.24 12.97
N PRO A 80 7.71 4.13 12.70
CA PRO A 80 8.28 2.99 11.96
C PRO A 80 8.66 3.38 10.53
N ALA A 81 7.97 4.34 9.92
CA ALA A 81 8.36 4.83 8.60
C ALA A 81 9.73 5.51 8.64
N VAL A 82 9.96 6.41 9.60
CA VAL A 82 11.27 7.05 9.79
C VAL A 82 12.36 6.01 10.06
N VAL A 83 12.11 5.01 10.90
CA VAL A 83 13.07 3.92 11.17
C VAL A 83 13.44 3.17 9.90
N ALA A 84 12.45 2.78 9.09
CA ALA A 84 12.70 2.10 7.82
C ALA A 84 13.51 2.99 6.87
N LEU A 85 13.16 4.27 6.75
CA LEU A 85 13.89 5.23 5.92
C LEU A 85 15.35 5.39 6.38
N VAL A 86 15.61 5.45 7.69
CA VAL A 86 16.96 5.47 8.25
C VAL A 86 17.76 4.25 7.81
N LEU A 87 17.17 3.05 7.94
CA LEU A 87 17.81 1.81 7.53
C LEU A 87 18.19 1.80 6.05
N TYR A 88 17.30 2.27 5.16
CA TYR A 88 17.58 2.37 3.73
C TYR A 88 18.62 3.43 3.38
N ALA A 89 18.67 4.54 4.12
CA ALA A 89 19.63 5.61 3.89
C ALA A 89 21.05 5.29 4.35
N LEU A 90 21.22 4.36 5.31
CA LEU A 90 22.54 4.03 5.89
C LEU A 90 23.55 3.54 4.85
N LEU A 91 23.18 2.62 3.95
CA LEU A 91 24.13 2.03 3.02
C LEU A 91 24.76 3.04 2.06
N PRO A 92 23.99 3.89 1.33
CA PRO A 92 24.59 4.87 0.43
C PRO A 92 25.44 5.90 1.18
N LEU A 93 25.07 6.29 2.41
CA LEU A 93 25.87 7.20 3.23
C LEU A 93 27.20 6.56 3.68
N LEU A 94 27.16 5.32 4.19
CA LEU A 94 28.36 4.59 4.60
C LEU A 94 29.28 4.32 3.42
N ARG A 95 28.74 3.89 2.27
CA ARG A 95 29.54 3.70 1.06
C ARG A 95 30.16 5.00 0.58
N GLY A 96 29.40 6.09 0.53
CA GLY A 96 29.91 7.40 0.14
C GLY A 96 31.07 7.87 1.02
N LEU A 97 30.93 7.75 2.35
CA LEU A 97 31.94 8.14 3.31
C LEU A 97 33.20 7.25 3.21
N VAL A 98 33.03 5.93 3.27
CA VAL A 98 34.18 4.98 3.23
C VAL A 98 34.92 5.08 1.89
N THR A 99 34.22 5.14 0.78
CA THR A 99 34.82 5.32 -0.54
C THR A 99 35.58 6.65 -0.63
N GLY A 100 34.97 7.73 -0.15
CA GLY A 100 35.63 9.05 -0.14
C GLY A 100 36.90 9.06 0.68
N LEU A 101 36.89 8.48 1.87
CA LEU A 101 38.07 8.41 2.74
C LEU A 101 39.19 7.50 2.16
N ASN A 102 38.80 6.42 1.48
CA ASN A 102 39.77 5.51 0.83
C ASN A 102 40.38 6.09 -0.45
N GLN A 103 39.68 7.02 -1.12
CA GLN A 103 40.19 7.70 -2.32
C GLN A 103 41.23 8.80 -2.01
N VAL A 104 41.42 9.18 -0.74
CA VAL A 104 42.43 10.19 -0.37
C VAL A 104 43.82 9.61 -0.58
N PRO A 105 44.67 10.23 -1.43
CA PRO A 105 46.02 9.75 -1.72
C PRO A 105 46.88 9.60 -0.45
N SER A 106 47.62 8.47 -0.33
CA SER A 106 48.48 8.17 0.82
C SER A 106 49.55 9.25 1.04
N GLY A 107 50.09 9.80 -0.05
CA GLY A 107 51.11 10.87 0.01
C GLY A 107 50.60 12.15 0.71
N LEU A 108 49.29 12.51 0.58
CA LEU A 108 48.73 13.64 1.32
C LEU A 108 48.58 13.35 2.82
N LYS A 109 48.29 12.11 3.17
CA LYS A 109 48.21 11.67 4.57
C LYS A 109 49.60 11.66 5.21
N GLU A 110 50.62 11.20 4.46
CA GLU A 110 52.03 11.18 4.88
C GLU A 110 52.59 12.59 5.02
N ALA A 111 52.34 13.47 4.04
CA ALA A 111 52.76 14.87 4.11
C ALA A 111 52.17 15.58 5.33
N GLY A 112 50.88 15.36 5.63
CA GLY A 112 50.23 15.89 6.84
C GLY A 112 50.94 15.41 8.12
N ARG A 113 51.30 14.13 8.19
CA ARG A 113 52.04 13.59 9.34
C ARG A 113 53.47 14.15 9.45
N ALA A 114 54.18 14.31 8.31
CA ALA A 114 55.51 14.89 8.26
C ALA A 114 55.51 16.36 8.74
N LEU A 115 54.41 17.08 8.56
CA LEU A 115 54.16 18.42 9.09
C LEU A 115 53.75 18.45 10.59
N GLY A 116 53.80 17.28 11.27
CA GLY A 116 53.50 17.18 12.70
C GLY A 116 52.00 17.12 13.04
N LEU A 117 51.10 16.94 12.06
CA LEU A 117 49.66 16.81 12.32
C LEU A 117 49.36 15.48 13.02
N SER A 118 48.60 15.52 14.09
CA SER A 118 48.08 14.33 14.74
C SER A 118 47.07 13.60 13.81
N ARG A 119 46.80 12.33 14.08
CA ARG A 119 45.87 11.51 13.29
C ARG A 119 44.48 12.16 13.16
N SER A 120 43.95 12.75 14.23
CA SER A 120 42.69 13.46 14.21
C SER A 120 42.74 14.76 13.38
N GLN A 121 43.89 15.45 13.38
CA GLN A 121 44.07 16.64 12.55
C GLN A 121 44.19 16.28 11.07
N VAL A 122 44.90 15.21 10.72
CA VAL A 122 44.96 14.68 9.34
C VAL A 122 43.53 14.29 8.87
N LEU A 123 42.78 13.58 9.70
CA LEU A 123 41.39 13.23 9.38
C LEU A 123 40.56 14.48 9.14
N ARG A 124 40.60 15.47 10.04
CA ARG A 124 39.73 16.67 9.99
C ARG A 124 40.11 17.63 8.88
N HIS A 125 41.39 17.85 8.63
CA HIS A 125 41.89 18.89 7.72
C HIS A 125 42.28 18.37 6.34
N VAL A 126 42.53 17.06 6.18
CA VAL A 126 42.97 16.46 4.91
C VAL A 126 41.93 15.44 4.42
N GLU A 127 41.69 14.38 5.20
CA GLU A 127 40.86 13.26 4.71
C GLU A 127 39.39 13.63 4.55
N PHE A 128 38.77 14.21 5.58
CA PHE A 128 37.33 14.53 5.58
C PHE A 128 36.96 15.55 4.51
N PRO A 129 37.66 16.68 4.33
CA PRO A 129 37.34 17.62 3.25
C PRO A 129 37.47 17.03 1.85
N LEU A 130 38.42 16.13 1.63
CA LEU A 130 38.61 15.44 0.35
C LEU A 130 37.60 14.31 0.14
N ALA A 131 37.10 13.70 1.21
CA ALA A 131 36.05 12.69 1.17
C ALA A 131 34.64 13.28 1.00
N LEU A 132 34.45 14.57 1.31
CA LEU A 132 33.16 15.25 1.34
C LEU A 132 32.37 15.15 0.02
N PRO A 133 32.98 15.27 -1.18
CA PRO A 133 32.26 15.07 -2.44
C PRO A 133 31.62 13.68 -2.58
N SER A 134 32.36 12.63 -2.19
CA SER A 134 31.82 11.24 -2.24
C SER A 134 30.74 11.02 -1.20
N LEU A 135 30.87 11.61 0.00
CA LEU A 135 29.79 11.60 1.00
C LEU A 135 28.54 12.32 0.49
N MET A 136 28.71 13.48 -0.18
CA MET A 136 27.59 14.21 -0.78
C MET A 136 26.90 13.41 -1.88
N ALA A 137 27.64 12.67 -2.69
CA ALA A 137 27.06 11.74 -3.65
C ALA A 137 26.24 10.64 -2.95
N GLY A 138 26.75 10.08 -1.85
CA GLY A 138 26.00 9.12 -1.01
C GLY A 138 24.74 9.75 -0.39
N LEU A 139 24.83 10.97 0.12
CA LEU A 139 23.69 11.71 0.68
C LEU A 139 22.59 11.96 -0.37
N ARG A 140 22.99 12.30 -1.58
CA ARG A 140 22.08 12.48 -2.71
C ARG A 140 21.31 11.21 -3.01
N VAL A 141 22.00 10.08 -3.13
CA VAL A 141 21.37 8.77 -3.37
C VAL A 141 20.45 8.38 -2.21
N ALA A 142 20.90 8.55 -0.97
CA ALA A 142 20.11 8.27 0.22
C ALA A 142 18.81 9.09 0.24
N THR A 143 18.87 10.39 -0.08
CA THR A 143 17.70 11.28 -0.10
C THR A 143 16.70 10.86 -1.16
N VAL A 144 17.14 10.59 -2.40
CA VAL A 144 16.25 10.18 -3.50
C VAL A 144 15.55 8.85 -3.17
N ILE A 145 16.30 7.86 -2.66
CA ILE A 145 15.71 6.57 -2.22
C ILE A 145 14.69 6.82 -1.11
N SER A 146 15.02 7.66 -0.12
CA SER A 146 14.11 7.96 1.00
C SER A 146 12.82 8.61 0.54
N VAL A 147 12.85 9.53 -0.44
CA VAL A 147 11.61 10.10 -1.02
C VAL A 147 10.73 9.01 -1.64
N GLY A 148 11.32 8.08 -2.39
CA GLY A 148 10.56 6.97 -2.98
C GLY A 148 9.97 6.02 -1.92
N VAL A 149 10.78 5.59 -0.96
CA VAL A 149 10.33 4.66 0.11
C VAL A 149 9.30 5.30 1.05
N ALA A 150 9.41 6.62 1.30
CA ALA A 150 8.43 7.34 2.14
C ALA A 150 6.99 7.29 1.57
N THR A 151 6.81 7.17 0.25
CA THR A 151 5.48 7.01 -0.34
C THR A 151 4.82 5.70 0.12
N ILE A 152 5.60 4.63 0.31
CA ILE A 152 5.11 3.32 0.77
C ILE A 152 4.73 3.35 2.24
N GLY A 153 5.33 4.23 3.04
CA GLY A 153 4.98 4.45 4.45
C GLY A 153 3.51 4.82 4.68
N ALA A 154 2.83 5.37 3.68
CA ALA A 154 1.40 5.64 3.76
C ALA A 154 0.56 4.37 4.01
N ALA A 155 1.00 3.21 3.53
CA ALA A 155 0.32 1.93 3.78
C ALA A 155 0.19 1.60 5.27
N ILE A 156 1.16 2.04 6.08
CA ILE A 156 1.16 1.85 7.55
C ILE A 156 0.68 3.10 8.30
N GLY A 157 0.00 4.03 7.63
CA GLY A 157 -0.55 5.22 8.25
C GLY A 157 0.47 6.33 8.55
N ALA A 158 1.64 6.32 7.92
CA ALA A 158 2.67 7.34 8.14
C ALA A 158 2.33 8.73 7.55
N GLY A 159 1.32 8.80 6.67
CA GLY A 159 0.96 10.04 5.98
C GLY A 159 1.80 10.31 4.74
N GLY A 160 2.02 11.59 4.44
CA GLY A 160 2.79 12.03 3.27
C GLY A 160 2.07 11.83 1.93
N LEU A 161 2.79 12.05 0.84
CA LEU A 161 2.25 11.99 -0.53
C LEU A 161 1.77 10.61 -0.97
N GLY A 162 2.25 9.54 -0.32
CA GLY A 162 1.79 8.18 -0.56
C GLY A 162 0.29 7.99 -0.32
N VAL A 163 -0.33 8.77 0.58
CA VAL A 163 -1.77 8.74 0.84
C VAL A 163 -2.57 8.97 -0.45
N PHE A 164 -2.17 9.93 -1.27
CA PHE A 164 -2.83 10.17 -2.56
C PHE A 164 -2.61 9.04 -3.55
N ILE A 165 -1.42 8.43 -3.56
CA ILE A 165 -1.12 7.30 -4.45
C ILE A 165 -2.01 6.11 -4.09
N PHE A 166 -2.01 5.68 -2.82
CA PHE A 166 -2.85 4.56 -2.36
C PHE A 166 -4.34 4.86 -2.52
N ARG A 167 -4.79 6.08 -2.19
CA ARG A 167 -6.16 6.53 -2.40
C ARG A 167 -6.54 6.50 -3.87
N GLY A 168 -5.64 6.98 -4.76
CA GLY A 168 -5.84 6.95 -6.21
C GLY A 168 -5.97 5.52 -6.75
N ILE A 169 -5.12 4.58 -6.28
CA ILE A 169 -5.19 3.16 -6.65
C ILE A 169 -6.50 2.56 -6.12
N ALA A 170 -6.83 2.77 -4.84
CA ALA A 170 -8.02 2.19 -4.23
C ALA A 170 -9.33 2.67 -4.88
N THR A 171 -9.37 3.90 -5.38
CA THR A 171 -10.56 4.48 -6.02
C THR A 171 -10.50 4.53 -7.56
N VAL A 172 -9.45 3.95 -8.16
CA VAL A 172 -9.16 4.02 -9.62
C VAL A 172 -9.24 5.46 -10.14
N ASN A 173 -8.64 6.39 -9.40
CA ASN A 173 -8.66 7.81 -9.70
C ASN A 173 -7.26 8.31 -10.07
N ASN A 174 -7.01 8.39 -11.38
CA ASN A 174 -5.73 8.83 -11.92
C ASN A 174 -5.35 10.26 -11.49
N SER A 175 -6.32 11.14 -11.27
CA SER A 175 -6.04 12.51 -10.82
C SER A 175 -5.47 12.52 -9.40
N LEU A 176 -6.00 11.70 -8.50
CA LEU A 176 -5.46 11.54 -7.15
C LEU A 176 -4.09 10.85 -7.17
N LEU A 177 -3.93 9.80 -7.98
CA LEU A 177 -2.65 9.12 -8.14
C LEU A 177 -1.56 10.11 -8.59
N LEU A 178 -1.84 10.93 -9.60
CA LEU A 178 -0.92 11.96 -10.08
C LEU A 178 -0.70 13.07 -9.05
N ALA A 179 -1.72 13.43 -8.24
CA ALA A 179 -1.58 14.41 -7.15
C ALA A 179 -0.59 13.96 -6.05
N GLY A 180 -0.35 12.66 -5.90
CA GLY A 180 0.71 12.12 -5.04
C GLY A 180 2.03 11.92 -5.77
N ALA A 181 2.00 11.28 -6.95
CA ALA A 181 3.20 10.87 -7.68
C ALA A 181 4.01 12.04 -8.25
N LEU A 182 3.34 13.05 -8.84
CA LEU A 182 4.04 14.19 -9.44
C LEU A 182 4.76 15.06 -8.41
N PRO A 183 4.15 15.46 -7.27
CA PRO A 183 4.88 16.19 -6.24
C PRO A 183 6.01 15.36 -5.61
N ALA A 184 5.84 14.05 -5.39
CA ALA A 184 6.90 13.18 -4.88
C ALA A 184 8.10 13.14 -5.84
N ALA A 185 7.86 12.95 -7.13
CA ALA A 185 8.89 13.01 -8.15
C ALA A 185 9.56 14.39 -8.23
N ALA A 186 8.79 15.47 -8.13
CA ALA A 186 9.33 16.83 -8.10
C ALA A 186 10.25 17.05 -6.88
N ILE A 187 9.85 16.60 -5.70
CA ILE A 187 10.67 16.66 -4.47
C ILE A 187 11.98 15.89 -4.68
N ALA A 188 11.92 14.68 -5.23
CA ALA A 188 13.12 13.87 -5.51
C ALA A 188 14.06 14.59 -6.48
N LEU A 189 13.54 15.14 -7.59
CA LEU A 189 14.34 15.85 -8.60
C LEU A 189 14.94 17.15 -8.07
N VAL A 190 14.18 17.91 -7.28
CA VAL A 190 14.67 19.15 -6.65
C VAL A 190 15.77 18.84 -5.64
N ALA A 191 15.55 17.84 -4.79
CA ALA A 191 16.56 17.39 -3.81
C ALA A 191 17.83 16.89 -4.51
N ASP A 192 17.68 16.09 -5.55
CA ASP A 192 18.81 15.59 -6.38
C ASP A 192 19.59 16.75 -7.01
N GLY A 193 18.91 17.70 -7.62
CA GLY A 193 19.52 18.88 -8.23
C GLY A 193 20.21 19.81 -7.22
N ALA A 194 19.57 20.06 -6.08
CA ALA A 194 20.12 20.93 -5.03
C ALA A 194 21.38 20.31 -4.41
N LEU A 195 21.31 19.04 -4.02
CA LEU A 195 22.46 18.31 -3.47
C LEU A 195 23.59 18.13 -4.52
N GLY A 196 23.26 17.88 -5.78
CA GLY A 196 24.23 17.80 -6.87
C GLY A 196 24.94 19.14 -7.15
N THR A 197 24.25 20.28 -7.02
CA THR A 197 24.92 21.60 -7.11
C THR A 197 25.85 21.84 -5.93
N LEU A 198 25.47 21.42 -4.73
CA LEU A 198 26.31 21.51 -3.54
C LEU A 198 27.53 20.60 -3.66
N GLU A 199 27.36 19.35 -4.10
CA GLU A 199 28.44 18.41 -4.41
C GLU A 199 29.48 19.03 -5.37
N THR A 200 29.02 19.60 -6.48
CA THR A 200 29.93 20.22 -7.47
C THR A 200 30.65 21.45 -6.94
N ARG A 201 30.03 22.25 -6.07
CA ARG A 201 30.69 23.40 -5.42
C ARG A 201 31.78 22.94 -4.45
N LEU A 202 31.50 21.89 -3.67
CA LEU A 202 32.47 21.33 -2.72
C LEU A 202 33.64 20.68 -3.45
N SER A 203 33.39 19.90 -4.52
CA SER A 203 34.44 19.29 -5.35
C SER A 203 35.38 20.33 -5.98
N ARG A 204 34.83 21.48 -6.45
CA ARG A 204 35.66 22.56 -7.01
C ARG A 204 36.52 23.26 -5.96
N ARG A 205 36.06 23.37 -4.70
CA ARG A 205 36.87 23.91 -3.60
C ARG A 205 38.01 22.98 -3.23
N ALA A 206 37.75 21.67 -3.18
CA ALA A 206 38.77 20.66 -2.93
C ALA A 206 39.84 20.65 -4.03
N ALA A 207 39.45 20.78 -5.30
CA ALA A 207 40.41 20.83 -6.44
C ALA A 207 41.23 22.13 -6.50
N LYS A 208 40.71 23.28 -6.06
CA LYS A 208 41.44 24.56 -6.05
C LYS A 208 42.51 24.62 -4.95
N GLY A 209 42.38 23.83 -3.89
CA GLY A 209 43.40 23.72 -2.84
C GLY A 209 44.64 22.91 -3.25
N GLY A 210 44.60 22.16 -4.36
CA GLY A 210 45.66 21.24 -4.80
C GLY A 210 46.42 21.61 -6.08
N ASN A 211 46.07 22.69 -6.78
CA ASN A 211 46.72 22.96 -8.08
C ASN A 211 47.07 24.43 -8.30
N GLN A 212 48.24 24.84 -7.84
CA GLN A 212 49.01 25.93 -8.43
C GLN A 212 50.13 25.32 -9.30
N GLY A 213 49.78 24.84 -10.46
CA GLY A 213 50.77 24.37 -11.41
C GLY A 213 50.17 23.69 -12.64
N GLY A 214 50.09 24.44 -13.72
CA GLY A 214 50.18 23.90 -15.06
C GLY A 214 48.85 23.58 -15.81
N SER A 215 48.76 24.25 -16.94
CA SER A 215 48.00 23.94 -18.15
C SER A 215 46.58 24.55 -18.26
N ARG A 216 46.54 25.69 -18.94
CA ARG A 216 45.37 26.20 -19.63
C ARG A 216 44.99 25.22 -20.75
N SER A 217 44.00 24.45 -20.57
CA SER A 217 43.27 23.82 -21.66
C SER A 217 41.98 24.62 -21.89
N ASP A 218 41.83 25.22 -23.08
CA ASP A 218 40.61 25.78 -23.61
C ASP A 218 39.51 24.73 -23.59
N GLY A 219 38.58 24.86 -22.67
CA GLY A 219 37.47 23.95 -22.52
C GLY A 219 36.21 24.71 -22.19
N ARG A 220 35.31 24.88 -23.19
CA ARG A 220 33.93 25.30 -22.98
C ARG A 220 33.32 24.56 -21.78
N PRO A 221 32.58 25.21 -20.90
CA PRO A 221 32.17 24.62 -19.63
C PRO A 221 31.31 23.38 -19.84
N ALA A 222 31.86 22.20 -19.52
CA ALA A 222 31.23 20.88 -19.63
C ALA A 222 29.91 20.76 -18.84
N TRP A 223 29.66 21.69 -17.91
CA TRP A 223 28.41 21.71 -17.13
C TRP A 223 27.16 22.04 -17.96
N ARG A 224 27.30 22.79 -19.09
CA ARG A 224 26.18 23.10 -19.98
C ARG A 224 25.73 21.88 -20.77
N ARG A 225 26.65 21.00 -21.21
CA ARG A 225 26.34 19.71 -21.85
C ARG A 225 25.68 18.74 -20.87
N ARG A 226 26.17 18.67 -19.62
CA ARG A 226 25.64 17.74 -18.61
C ARG A 226 24.20 18.07 -18.19
N ARG A 227 23.82 19.36 -18.14
CA ARG A 227 22.42 19.77 -17.90
C ARG A 227 21.47 19.34 -19.01
N TRP A 228 21.91 19.46 -20.28
CA TRP A 228 21.13 19.01 -21.42
C TRP A 228 20.95 17.49 -21.43
N HIS A 229 21.97 16.71 -21.07
CA HIS A 229 21.87 15.26 -20.95
C HIS A 229 20.98 14.82 -19.79
N GLN A 230 20.97 15.54 -18.67
CA GLN A 230 20.07 15.25 -17.55
C GLN A 230 18.62 15.64 -17.86
N LEU A 231 18.39 16.75 -18.53
CA LEU A 231 17.06 17.14 -19.01
C LEU A 231 16.57 16.21 -20.13
N LEU A 232 17.45 15.78 -21.02
CA LEU A 232 17.14 14.80 -22.05
C LEU A 232 16.91 13.41 -21.45
N ALA A 233 17.68 12.98 -20.44
CA ALA A 233 17.46 11.72 -19.74
C ALA A 233 16.15 11.76 -18.94
N GLY A 234 15.82 12.88 -18.29
CA GLY A 234 14.52 13.08 -17.62
C GLY A 234 13.37 13.11 -18.61
N ALA A 235 13.52 13.82 -19.73
CA ALA A 235 12.52 13.86 -20.80
C ALA A 235 12.38 12.48 -21.49
N LEU A 236 13.49 11.74 -21.67
CA LEU A 236 13.48 10.38 -22.21
C LEU A 236 12.81 9.39 -21.24
N LEU A 237 13.05 9.54 -19.94
CA LEU A 237 12.39 8.74 -18.90
C LEU A 237 10.88 9.02 -18.85
N VAL A 238 10.49 10.29 -18.93
CA VAL A 238 9.07 10.69 -19.03
C VAL A 238 8.47 10.21 -20.35
N ALA A 239 9.20 10.32 -21.47
CA ALA A 239 8.75 9.83 -22.76
C ALA A 239 8.66 8.30 -22.81
N THR A 240 9.59 7.56 -22.19
CA THR A 240 9.50 6.09 -22.03
C THR A 240 8.34 5.70 -21.12
N LEU A 241 8.12 6.39 -20.01
CA LEU A 241 6.97 6.14 -19.13
C LEU A 241 5.63 6.46 -19.79
N LEU A 242 5.58 7.44 -20.69
CA LEU A 242 4.41 7.75 -21.50
C LEU A 242 4.26 6.82 -22.72
N ALA A 243 5.36 6.25 -23.23
CA ALA A 243 5.35 5.30 -24.34
C ALA A 243 5.02 3.86 -23.91
N ILE A 244 5.24 3.50 -22.63
CA ILE A 244 4.91 2.17 -22.10
C ILE A 244 3.44 1.78 -22.31
N PRO A 245 2.41 2.62 -22.01
CA PRO A 245 1.02 2.25 -22.30
C PRO A 245 0.70 2.21 -23.81
N VAL A 246 1.46 2.92 -24.63
CA VAL A 246 1.31 2.86 -26.11
C VAL A 246 1.99 1.61 -26.67
N ALA A 247 3.18 1.27 -26.19
CA ALA A 247 3.90 0.06 -26.59
C ALA A 247 3.21 -1.22 -26.08
N TRP A 248 2.59 -1.18 -24.89
CA TRP A 248 1.77 -2.29 -24.37
C TRP A 248 0.53 -2.55 -25.23
N ARG A 249 0.02 -1.55 -25.91
CA ARG A 249 -1.11 -1.71 -26.84
C ARG A 249 -0.69 -2.38 -28.17
N TRP A 250 0.62 -2.39 -28.49
CA TRP A 250 1.20 -3.07 -29.66
C TRP A 250 1.86 -4.41 -29.33
N LEU A 251 2.12 -4.66 -28.05
CA LEU A 251 2.67 -5.90 -27.51
C LEU A 251 1.61 -6.60 -26.65
N ASP A 252 0.42 -6.83 -27.23
CA ASP A 252 -0.58 -7.71 -26.65
C ASP A 252 -0.11 -9.15 -26.90
N PRO A 253 0.43 -9.88 -25.90
CA PRO A 253 0.77 -11.26 -26.07
C PRO A 253 -0.48 -12.10 -25.83
N ALA A 254 -1.37 -12.11 -26.81
CA ALA A 254 -2.31 -13.22 -26.97
C ALA A 254 -1.54 -14.45 -27.45
N SER A 255 -0.46 -14.83 -26.81
CA SER A 255 0.18 -16.14 -26.86
C SER A 255 1.53 -16.10 -26.13
N GLY A 256 1.58 -16.45 -24.89
CA GLY A 256 2.82 -16.57 -24.12
C GLY A 256 2.57 -17.31 -22.83
N ASN A 257 2.87 -18.58 -22.84
CA ASN A 257 2.87 -19.49 -21.71
C ASN A 257 3.48 -18.84 -20.46
N ALA A 258 2.69 -18.66 -19.41
CA ALA A 258 3.20 -18.47 -18.07
C ALA A 258 3.21 -19.83 -17.37
N ALA A 259 4.40 -20.22 -16.99
CA ALA A 259 4.66 -21.45 -16.26
C ALA A 259 4.04 -21.41 -14.86
N ASP A 260 3.28 -22.42 -14.58
CA ASP A 260 3.14 -23.28 -13.42
C ASP A 260 3.24 -22.75 -11.99
N GLY A 261 2.09 -22.82 -11.40
CA GLY A 261 1.80 -23.04 -10.00
C GLY A 261 0.41 -23.65 -9.86
N THR A 262 0.13 -24.77 -10.54
CA THR A 262 -1.16 -25.47 -10.47
C THR A 262 -1.13 -26.58 -9.42
N PRO A 263 -2.10 -26.58 -8.47
CA PRO A 263 -2.52 -27.83 -7.84
C PRO A 263 -3.35 -28.60 -8.87
N ALA A 264 -3.03 -29.86 -9.03
CA ALA A 264 -3.63 -30.77 -9.97
C ALA A 264 -5.15 -30.90 -9.76
N SER A 265 -5.94 -30.22 -10.57
CA SER A 265 -7.29 -30.64 -10.89
C SER A 265 -7.14 -31.71 -12.01
N GLY A 266 -7.63 -32.93 -11.81
CA GLY A 266 -7.53 -34.02 -12.78
C GLY A 266 -8.37 -33.80 -14.06
N LYS A 267 -8.52 -32.54 -14.52
CA LYS A 267 -9.28 -32.18 -15.71
C LYS A 267 -8.39 -32.12 -16.95
N PRO A 268 -8.93 -32.45 -18.16
CA PRO A 268 -8.19 -32.42 -19.42
C PRO A 268 -7.52 -31.09 -19.70
N ALA A 269 -6.40 -31.09 -20.44
CA ALA A 269 -5.66 -29.89 -20.80
C ALA A 269 -6.48 -28.90 -21.63
N ASP A 270 -7.48 -29.40 -22.37
CA ASP A 270 -8.34 -28.63 -23.29
C ASP A 270 -9.60 -28.05 -22.60
N ALA A 271 -9.76 -28.18 -21.29
CA ALA A 271 -10.92 -27.66 -20.58
C ALA A 271 -10.95 -26.14 -20.65
N GLU A 272 -12.10 -25.56 -21.01
CA GLU A 272 -12.32 -24.12 -21.03
C GLU A 272 -12.12 -23.53 -19.62
N THR A 273 -11.54 -22.34 -19.57
CA THR A 273 -11.12 -21.71 -18.32
C THR A 273 -12.00 -20.49 -18.00
N VAL A 274 -12.53 -20.46 -16.77
CA VAL A 274 -13.23 -19.33 -16.18
C VAL A 274 -12.29 -18.62 -15.19
N VAL A 275 -12.23 -17.31 -15.24
CA VAL A 275 -11.38 -16.50 -14.36
C VAL A 275 -12.22 -15.90 -13.23
N VAL A 276 -11.96 -16.31 -12.00
CA VAL A 276 -12.63 -15.78 -10.80
C VAL A 276 -11.70 -14.80 -10.08
N GLY A 277 -12.20 -13.59 -9.85
CA GLY A 277 -11.48 -12.54 -9.11
C GLY A 277 -11.89 -12.47 -7.64
N ALA A 278 -11.00 -11.89 -6.79
CA ALA A 278 -11.31 -11.57 -5.40
C ALA A 278 -10.55 -10.29 -4.95
N LYS A 279 -11.18 -9.51 -4.05
CA LYS A 279 -10.54 -8.37 -3.37
C LYS A 279 -9.47 -8.87 -2.40
N GLY A 280 -8.59 -7.97 -1.94
CA GLY A 280 -7.40 -8.33 -1.15
C GLY A 280 -7.64 -8.46 0.36
N TYR A 281 -8.76 -9.06 0.82
CA TYR A 281 -9.01 -9.35 2.23
C TYR A 281 -9.69 -10.71 2.41
N THR A 282 -9.55 -11.28 3.60
CA THR A 282 -9.82 -12.70 3.91
C THR A 282 -11.16 -13.19 3.44
N GLU A 283 -12.25 -12.47 3.74
CA GLU A 283 -13.60 -12.88 3.33
C GLU A 283 -13.72 -13.00 1.81
N GLN A 284 -13.17 -12.06 1.07
CA GLN A 284 -13.23 -12.11 -0.39
C GLN A 284 -12.39 -13.25 -0.98
N LEU A 285 -11.25 -13.58 -0.35
CA LEU A 285 -10.46 -14.76 -0.75
C LEU A 285 -11.26 -16.05 -0.54
N LEU A 286 -11.95 -16.16 0.60
CA LEU A 286 -12.85 -17.29 0.89
C LEU A 286 -14.01 -17.37 -0.10
N LEU A 287 -14.62 -16.24 -0.44
CA LEU A 287 -15.73 -16.18 -1.41
C LEU A 287 -15.26 -16.47 -2.84
N GLY A 288 -14.08 -16.01 -3.21
CA GLY A 288 -13.43 -16.37 -4.48
C GLY A 288 -13.14 -17.88 -4.57
N GLU A 289 -12.60 -18.46 -3.50
CA GLU A 289 -12.39 -19.92 -3.41
C GLU A 289 -13.70 -20.70 -3.44
N LEU A 290 -14.74 -20.22 -2.78
CA LEU A 290 -16.07 -20.84 -2.85
C LEU A 290 -16.58 -20.91 -4.29
N LEU A 291 -16.55 -19.78 -5.02
CA LEU A 291 -16.95 -19.77 -6.43
C LEU A 291 -16.08 -20.72 -7.26
N ALA A 292 -14.76 -20.67 -7.07
CA ALA A 292 -13.83 -21.50 -7.83
C ALA A 292 -14.07 -22.99 -7.60
N GLN A 293 -14.15 -23.42 -6.34
CA GLN A 293 -14.35 -24.82 -5.99
C GLN A 293 -15.74 -25.34 -6.36
N GLU A 294 -16.79 -24.50 -6.29
CA GLU A 294 -18.14 -24.87 -6.74
C GLU A 294 -18.19 -25.03 -8.27
N ILE A 295 -17.54 -24.15 -9.03
CA ILE A 295 -17.45 -24.27 -10.49
C ILE A 295 -16.67 -25.54 -10.86
N GLU A 296 -15.52 -25.77 -10.25
CA GLU A 296 -14.69 -26.95 -10.53
C GLU A 296 -15.36 -28.28 -10.17
N ALA A 297 -16.15 -28.30 -9.11
CA ALA A 297 -16.83 -29.52 -8.67
C ALA A 297 -18.09 -29.87 -9.47
N ASN A 298 -18.77 -28.88 -10.03
CA ASN A 298 -20.09 -29.06 -10.66
C ASN A 298 -20.10 -28.84 -12.19
N THR A 299 -18.95 -28.55 -12.79
CA THR A 299 -18.80 -28.35 -14.24
C THR A 299 -17.52 -29.00 -14.74
N THR A 300 -17.32 -29.03 -16.05
CA THR A 300 -16.05 -29.44 -16.67
C THR A 300 -15.02 -28.33 -16.75
N LEU A 301 -15.39 -27.10 -16.40
CA LEU A 301 -14.56 -25.91 -16.49
C LEU A 301 -13.38 -25.93 -15.51
N ARG A 302 -12.26 -25.35 -15.91
CA ARG A 302 -11.15 -25.00 -15.02
C ARG A 302 -11.36 -23.59 -14.48
N VAL A 303 -10.85 -23.32 -13.28
CA VAL A 303 -10.91 -21.97 -12.73
C VAL A 303 -9.52 -21.40 -12.53
N LYS A 304 -9.24 -20.29 -13.19
CA LYS A 304 -8.08 -19.46 -12.90
C LYS A 304 -8.47 -18.49 -11.76
N ARG A 305 -7.68 -18.51 -10.70
CA ARG A 305 -7.86 -17.68 -9.51
C ARG A 305 -7.05 -16.40 -9.63
N GLU A 306 -7.71 -15.27 -9.85
CA GLU A 306 -7.10 -13.93 -9.87
C GLU A 306 -7.49 -13.19 -8.59
N PHE A 307 -6.82 -13.56 -7.49
CA PHE A 307 -7.14 -13.06 -6.15
C PHE A 307 -6.23 -11.89 -5.74
N SER A 308 -6.66 -11.17 -4.69
CA SER A 308 -5.97 -9.98 -4.19
C SER A 308 -5.79 -8.87 -5.24
N LEU A 309 -6.75 -8.72 -6.17
CA LEU A 309 -6.73 -7.69 -7.21
C LEU A 309 -6.96 -6.26 -6.65
N GLY A 310 -6.92 -6.07 -5.33
CA GLY A 310 -7.01 -4.77 -4.70
C GLY A 310 -8.44 -4.37 -4.35
N SER A 311 -8.89 -3.21 -4.84
CA SER A 311 -10.11 -2.55 -4.37
C SER A 311 -11.37 -2.94 -5.15
N THR A 312 -12.54 -2.54 -4.61
CA THR A 312 -13.86 -2.63 -5.25
C THR A 312 -13.84 -2.15 -6.71
N PHE A 313 -13.26 -0.97 -6.95
CA PHE A 313 -13.29 -0.36 -8.28
C PHE A 313 -12.39 -1.10 -9.28
N LEU A 314 -11.26 -1.64 -8.85
CA LEU A 314 -10.37 -2.46 -9.69
C LEU A 314 -11.04 -3.75 -10.15
N LEU A 315 -11.71 -4.46 -9.23
CA LEU A 315 -12.45 -5.67 -9.59
C LEU A 315 -13.62 -5.39 -10.51
N HIS A 316 -14.39 -4.34 -10.22
CA HIS A 316 -15.50 -3.94 -11.08
C HIS A 316 -15.02 -3.65 -12.51
N GLU A 317 -13.91 -2.92 -12.64
CA GLU A 317 -13.36 -2.62 -13.97
C GLU A 317 -12.82 -3.89 -14.66
N ALA A 318 -12.18 -4.80 -13.91
CA ALA A 318 -11.67 -6.05 -14.45
C ALA A 318 -12.80 -6.96 -14.99
N VAL A 319 -13.93 -7.11 -14.27
CA VAL A 319 -15.08 -7.90 -14.76
C VAL A 319 -15.79 -7.20 -15.92
N ARG A 320 -15.88 -5.87 -15.90
CA ARG A 320 -16.47 -5.09 -17.00
C ARG A 320 -15.67 -5.25 -18.29
N GLN A 321 -14.34 -5.27 -18.20
CA GLN A 321 -13.44 -5.47 -19.32
C GLN A 321 -13.28 -6.95 -19.74
N GLY A 322 -13.91 -7.89 -19.03
CA GLY A 322 -13.78 -9.32 -19.31
C GLY A 322 -12.40 -9.90 -18.97
N ARG A 323 -11.59 -9.22 -18.15
CA ARG A 323 -10.31 -9.75 -17.64
C ARG A 323 -10.51 -10.80 -16.57
N ILE A 324 -11.61 -10.73 -15.83
CA ILE A 324 -12.17 -11.77 -14.99
C ILE A 324 -13.61 -12.01 -15.42
N ASP A 325 -14.09 -13.24 -15.23
CA ASP A 325 -15.45 -13.62 -15.61
C ASP A 325 -16.46 -13.30 -14.51
N GLY A 326 -16.04 -13.37 -13.25
CA GLY A 326 -16.90 -13.07 -12.11
C GLY A 326 -16.16 -12.91 -10.79
N TYR A 327 -16.87 -12.36 -9.81
CA TYR A 327 -16.43 -12.17 -8.42
C TYR A 327 -17.64 -11.99 -7.50
N VAL A 328 -17.42 -11.88 -6.17
CA VAL A 328 -18.49 -11.55 -5.22
C VAL A 328 -18.43 -10.06 -4.87
N GLU A 329 -19.58 -9.38 -5.00
CA GLU A 329 -19.75 -7.99 -4.60
C GLU A 329 -20.82 -7.88 -3.50
N TYR A 330 -20.91 -6.73 -2.86
CA TYR A 330 -21.93 -6.43 -1.87
C TYR A 330 -22.96 -5.44 -2.43
N THR A 331 -24.25 -5.69 -2.16
CA THR A 331 -25.35 -4.88 -2.75
C THR A 331 -25.24 -3.40 -2.43
N GLY A 332 -24.88 -3.05 -1.19
CA GLY A 332 -24.68 -1.65 -0.78
C GLY A 332 -23.52 -0.99 -1.50
N THR A 333 -22.40 -1.71 -1.66
CA THR A 333 -21.24 -1.23 -2.43
C THR A 333 -21.58 -1.04 -3.91
N ALA A 334 -22.27 -2.01 -4.50
CA ALA A 334 -22.75 -1.91 -5.87
C ALA A 334 -23.65 -0.67 -6.07
N TRP A 335 -24.56 -0.43 -5.13
CA TRP A 335 -25.53 0.66 -5.20
C TRP A 335 -24.90 2.04 -4.99
N THR A 336 -24.17 2.20 -3.88
CA THR A 336 -23.66 3.52 -3.47
C THR A 336 -22.33 3.90 -4.12
N ALA A 337 -21.36 2.97 -4.16
CA ALA A 337 -20.03 3.27 -4.66
C ALA A 337 -19.91 3.15 -6.18
N ILE A 338 -20.41 2.05 -6.77
CA ILE A 338 -20.27 1.78 -8.20
C ILE A 338 -21.33 2.50 -9.03
N LEU A 339 -22.60 2.31 -8.69
CA LEU A 339 -23.72 2.95 -9.38
C LEU A 339 -23.92 4.42 -8.97
N ARG A 340 -23.29 4.86 -7.88
CA ARG A 340 -23.37 6.23 -7.33
C ARG A 340 -24.81 6.68 -7.07
N GLN A 341 -25.62 5.77 -6.54
CA GLN A 341 -26.99 6.06 -6.16
C GLN A 341 -27.05 6.49 -4.69
N PRO A 342 -28.01 7.33 -4.30
CA PRO A 342 -28.23 7.69 -2.89
C PRO A 342 -28.58 6.45 -2.07
N PRO A 343 -28.16 6.37 -0.80
CA PRO A 343 -28.53 5.29 0.10
C PRO A 343 -30.06 5.15 0.19
N LEU A 344 -30.55 3.92 0.18
CA LEU A 344 -31.96 3.62 0.38
C LEU A 344 -32.20 3.21 1.84
N PRO A 345 -33.35 3.58 2.42
CA PRO A 345 -33.67 3.20 3.79
C PRO A 345 -33.81 1.68 3.92
N PRO A 346 -33.58 1.12 5.14
CA PRO A 346 -33.56 -0.33 5.41
C PRO A 346 -34.82 -1.08 4.96
N GLU A 347 -35.99 -0.43 5.01
CA GLU A 347 -37.26 -1.01 4.60
C GLU A 347 -37.29 -1.35 3.11
N ARG A 348 -36.39 -0.80 2.32
CA ARG A 348 -36.26 -1.06 0.88
C ARG A 348 -35.12 -2.01 0.51
N ARG A 349 -34.65 -2.83 1.44
CA ARG A 349 -33.52 -3.79 1.23
C ARG A 349 -33.71 -4.64 -0.04
N ALA A 350 -34.86 -5.27 -0.21
CA ALA A 350 -35.14 -6.07 -1.41
C ALA A 350 -35.11 -5.24 -2.71
N ALA A 351 -35.54 -3.98 -2.64
CA ALA A 351 -35.51 -3.07 -3.79
C ALA A 351 -34.07 -2.66 -4.17
N VAL A 352 -33.13 -2.61 -3.23
CA VAL A 352 -31.71 -2.32 -3.52
C VAL A 352 -31.14 -3.38 -4.46
N TRP A 353 -31.30 -4.66 -4.12
CA TRP A 353 -30.81 -5.76 -4.96
C TRP A 353 -31.45 -5.76 -6.36
N GLN A 354 -32.79 -5.65 -6.44
CA GLN A 354 -33.49 -5.66 -7.73
C GLN A 354 -33.06 -4.50 -8.64
N ARG A 355 -32.97 -3.28 -8.09
CA ARG A 355 -32.56 -2.11 -8.85
C ARG A 355 -31.08 -2.15 -9.23
N ALA A 356 -30.21 -2.57 -8.31
CA ALA A 356 -28.80 -2.73 -8.60
C ALA A 356 -28.60 -3.75 -9.73
N ARG A 357 -29.26 -4.90 -9.67
CA ARG A 357 -29.22 -5.93 -10.72
C ARG A 357 -29.62 -5.37 -12.08
N GLN A 358 -30.74 -4.65 -12.17
CA GLN A 358 -31.22 -4.05 -13.43
C GLN A 358 -30.19 -3.05 -13.98
N LEU A 359 -29.66 -2.18 -13.12
CA LEU A 359 -28.70 -1.17 -13.54
C LEU A 359 -27.35 -1.76 -13.92
N TYR A 360 -26.88 -2.82 -13.25
CA TYR A 360 -25.64 -3.54 -13.59
C TYR A 360 -25.75 -4.17 -14.97
N GLU A 361 -26.88 -4.81 -15.26
CA GLU A 361 -27.11 -5.42 -16.57
C GLU A 361 -27.21 -4.35 -17.67
N ALA A 362 -27.99 -3.29 -17.45
CA ALA A 362 -28.20 -2.24 -18.45
C ALA A 362 -26.95 -1.38 -18.72
N ARG A 363 -26.17 -1.02 -17.67
CA ARG A 363 -25.04 -0.09 -17.81
C ARG A 363 -23.72 -0.77 -18.10
N TYR A 364 -23.54 -1.98 -17.59
CA TYR A 364 -22.22 -2.63 -17.59
C TYR A 364 -22.20 -4.00 -18.27
N GLY A 365 -23.37 -4.56 -18.64
CA GLY A 365 -23.45 -5.93 -19.16
C GLY A 365 -23.05 -6.98 -18.13
N LEU A 366 -23.28 -6.71 -16.85
CA LEU A 366 -22.95 -7.59 -15.74
C LEU A 366 -24.23 -8.13 -15.10
N ARG A 367 -24.27 -9.43 -14.88
CA ARG A 367 -25.40 -10.08 -14.20
C ARG A 367 -25.11 -10.30 -12.72
N MET A 368 -25.99 -9.78 -11.87
CA MET A 368 -25.94 -9.98 -10.42
C MET A 368 -26.87 -11.12 -10.03
N PHE A 369 -26.33 -12.08 -9.27
CA PHE A 369 -27.05 -13.25 -8.78
C PHE A 369 -27.68 -13.00 -7.40
N PRO A 370 -28.57 -13.89 -6.90
CA PRO A 370 -29.13 -13.77 -5.57
C PRO A 370 -28.07 -13.81 -4.46
N SER A 371 -28.42 -13.28 -3.28
CA SER A 371 -27.53 -13.26 -2.12
C SER A 371 -27.09 -14.67 -1.71
N LEU A 372 -25.82 -14.78 -1.34
CA LEU A 372 -25.24 -16.01 -0.77
C LEU A 372 -25.85 -16.36 0.62
N GLY A 373 -26.58 -15.43 1.25
CA GLY A 373 -27.31 -15.65 2.50
C GLY A 373 -26.78 -14.89 3.71
N PHE A 374 -25.82 -13.99 3.53
CA PHE A 374 -25.32 -13.13 4.59
C PHE A 374 -25.04 -11.71 4.06
N GLU A 375 -24.93 -10.79 4.99
CA GLU A 375 -24.45 -9.44 4.72
C GLU A 375 -23.15 -9.15 5.48
N ASN A 376 -22.30 -8.33 4.88
CA ASN A 376 -21.11 -7.79 5.51
C ASN A 376 -21.15 -6.26 5.43
N THR A 377 -21.76 -5.64 6.44
CA THR A 377 -21.86 -4.18 6.55
C THR A 377 -20.59 -3.60 7.16
N PHE A 378 -20.40 -2.30 7.01
CA PHE A 378 -19.40 -1.59 7.79
C PHE A 378 -19.73 -1.67 9.28
N ALA A 379 -18.74 -2.01 10.09
CA ALA A 379 -18.83 -2.05 11.54
C ALA A 379 -18.00 -0.91 12.14
N ILE A 380 -18.63 -0.03 12.90
CA ILE A 380 -17.91 0.96 13.70
C ILE A 380 -17.48 0.28 14.99
N LEU A 381 -16.16 0.22 15.19
CA LEU A 381 -15.53 -0.59 16.23
C LEU A 381 -14.75 0.28 17.21
N ILE A 382 -14.89 -0.06 18.49
CA ILE A 382 -14.11 0.46 19.61
C ILE A 382 -13.55 -0.71 20.43
N ARG A 383 -12.63 -0.47 21.36
CA ARG A 383 -12.22 -1.50 22.33
C ARG A 383 -13.39 -1.83 23.27
N GLN A 384 -13.61 -3.10 23.54
CA GLN A 384 -14.68 -3.56 24.43
C GLN A 384 -14.56 -2.94 25.85
N ALA A 385 -13.34 -2.82 26.36
CA ALA A 385 -13.08 -2.19 27.65
C ALA A 385 -13.53 -0.71 27.69
N ASP A 386 -13.33 0.04 26.62
CA ASP A 386 -13.78 1.44 26.52
C ASP A 386 -15.30 1.53 26.41
N GLY A 387 -15.91 0.63 25.61
CA GLY A 387 -17.36 0.54 25.50
C GLY A 387 -18.03 0.27 26.85
N GLN A 388 -17.48 -0.68 27.62
CA GLN A 388 -17.98 -1.00 28.97
C GLN A 388 -17.75 0.16 29.95
N ARG A 389 -16.55 0.73 29.98
CA ARG A 389 -16.18 1.83 30.89
C ARG A 389 -17.02 3.10 30.64
N LEU A 390 -17.35 3.40 29.39
CA LEU A 390 -18.09 4.59 29.00
C LEU A 390 -19.59 4.34 28.77
N GLY A 391 -20.05 3.08 28.90
CA GLY A 391 -21.46 2.71 28.70
C GLY A 391 -21.94 2.84 27.25
N LEU A 392 -21.03 2.70 26.25
CA LEU A 392 -21.36 2.93 24.85
C LEU A 392 -21.93 1.66 24.21
N ARG A 393 -23.03 1.80 23.49
CA ARG A 393 -23.68 0.72 22.72
C ARG A 393 -23.92 1.09 21.26
N THR A 394 -24.25 2.34 21.00
CA THR A 394 -24.62 2.84 19.69
C THR A 394 -23.58 3.81 19.13
N ILE A 395 -23.67 4.09 17.81
CA ILE A 395 -22.82 5.12 17.20
C ILE A 395 -23.18 6.50 17.75
N SER A 396 -24.47 6.74 18.09
CA SER A 396 -24.89 8.00 18.73
C SER A 396 -24.24 8.22 20.09
N ASP A 397 -24.04 7.17 20.91
CA ASP A 397 -23.36 7.26 22.21
C ASP A 397 -21.90 7.72 22.05
N ALA A 398 -21.25 7.30 20.97
CA ALA A 398 -19.84 7.61 20.70
C ALA A 398 -19.61 9.07 20.24
N VAL A 399 -20.63 9.83 19.88
CA VAL A 399 -20.49 11.18 19.27
C VAL A 399 -19.76 12.16 20.19
N GLN A 400 -20.07 12.18 21.48
CA GLN A 400 -19.42 13.08 22.43
C GLN A 400 -17.99 12.63 22.78
N PRO A 401 -17.73 11.36 23.15
CA PRO A 401 -16.37 10.86 23.38
C PRO A 401 -15.45 11.00 22.17
N ALA A 402 -15.99 10.83 20.95
CA ALA A 402 -15.24 10.89 19.70
C ALA A 402 -14.46 12.22 19.50
N ARG A 403 -14.93 13.31 20.09
CA ARG A 403 -14.25 14.61 20.02
C ARG A 403 -12.84 14.61 20.62
N GLN A 404 -12.55 13.66 21.49
CA GLN A 404 -11.23 13.46 22.11
C GLN A 404 -10.48 12.26 21.53
N TRP A 405 -11.11 11.51 20.62
CA TRP A 405 -10.57 10.28 20.07
C TRP A 405 -9.80 10.49 18.78
N ARG A 406 -8.89 9.58 18.54
CA ARG A 406 -8.20 9.39 17.27
C ARG A 406 -8.91 8.27 16.51
N ALA A 407 -9.20 8.50 15.24
CA ALA A 407 -9.78 7.48 14.38
C ALA A 407 -8.83 7.09 13.25
N ALA A 408 -8.96 5.85 12.78
CA ALA A 408 -8.29 5.39 11.57
C ALA A 408 -9.24 4.57 10.71
N PHE A 409 -9.15 4.76 9.39
CA PHE A 409 -10.02 4.10 8.44
C PHE A 409 -9.26 3.61 7.22
N GLY A 410 -9.79 2.58 6.57
CA GLY A 410 -9.34 2.15 5.26
C GLY A 410 -9.58 3.23 4.19
N TYR A 411 -8.77 3.22 3.13
CA TYR A 411 -8.81 4.24 2.07
C TYR A 411 -10.17 4.36 1.40
N GLU A 412 -10.88 3.24 1.17
CA GLU A 412 -12.22 3.26 0.58
C GLU A 412 -13.23 3.93 1.51
N PHE A 413 -13.27 3.54 2.79
CA PHE A 413 -14.21 4.09 3.76
C PHE A 413 -14.07 5.61 3.94
N LEU A 414 -12.85 6.12 3.91
CA LEU A 414 -12.58 7.57 3.98
C LEU A 414 -13.15 8.36 2.79
N ASN A 415 -13.33 7.70 1.63
CA ASN A 415 -13.61 8.42 0.37
C ASN A 415 -14.98 8.12 -0.23
N ARG A 416 -15.63 7.01 0.17
CA ARG A 416 -16.94 6.63 -0.34
C ARG A 416 -18.04 7.49 0.28
N ALA A 417 -19.09 7.77 -0.48
CA ALA A 417 -20.25 8.52 0.01
C ALA A 417 -20.99 7.81 1.15
N ASP A 418 -21.03 6.46 1.10
CA ASP A 418 -21.58 5.59 2.15
C ASP A 418 -20.54 5.23 3.24
N GLY A 419 -19.37 5.85 3.22
CA GLY A 419 -18.31 5.73 4.22
C GLY A 419 -18.30 6.86 5.23
N PHE A 420 -17.09 7.29 5.64
CA PHE A 420 -16.90 8.29 6.70
C PHE A 420 -17.56 9.65 6.42
N PRO A 421 -17.48 10.26 5.22
CA PRO A 421 -18.10 11.57 5.00
C PRO A 421 -19.60 11.59 5.29
N GLY A 422 -20.33 10.60 4.81
CA GLY A 422 -21.76 10.50 5.05
C GLY A 422 -22.10 10.09 6.49
N LEU A 423 -21.30 9.18 7.08
CA LEU A 423 -21.44 8.78 8.48
C LEU A 423 -21.25 9.99 9.41
N ALA A 424 -20.18 10.76 9.18
CA ALA A 424 -19.88 11.96 9.96
C ALA A 424 -21.00 12.99 9.87
N ALA A 425 -21.55 13.21 8.66
CA ALA A 425 -22.69 14.11 8.46
C ALA A 425 -23.96 13.60 9.16
N ARG A 426 -24.26 12.30 9.06
CA ARG A 426 -25.48 11.69 9.63
C ARG A 426 -25.48 11.70 11.16
N TYR A 427 -24.34 11.43 11.79
CA TYR A 427 -24.19 11.32 13.23
C TYR A 427 -23.64 12.59 13.90
N GLY A 428 -23.04 13.50 13.14
CA GLY A 428 -22.31 14.63 13.69
C GLY A 428 -20.96 14.23 14.31
N LEU A 429 -20.37 13.14 13.83
CA LEU A 429 -19.10 12.62 14.33
C LEU A 429 -17.95 13.60 14.01
N ARG A 430 -17.20 13.96 15.05
CA ARG A 430 -15.98 14.77 14.97
C ARG A 430 -14.91 14.14 15.85
N PHE A 431 -13.68 14.13 15.37
CA PHE A 431 -12.54 13.58 16.09
C PHE A 431 -11.57 14.67 16.51
N ALA A 432 -10.66 14.35 17.44
CA ALA A 432 -9.62 15.27 17.92
C ALA A 432 -8.69 15.76 16.80
N ALA A 433 -8.49 14.91 15.78
CA ALA A 433 -7.75 15.22 14.56
C ALA A 433 -8.43 14.54 13.35
N PRO A 434 -8.14 14.94 12.12
CA PRO A 434 -8.62 14.24 10.94
C PRO A 434 -8.24 12.74 11.01
N PRO A 435 -9.16 11.81 10.68
CA PRO A 435 -8.89 10.39 10.73
C PRO A 435 -7.69 9.99 9.87
N SER A 436 -6.86 9.09 10.38
CA SER A 436 -5.72 8.55 9.66
C SER A 436 -6.18 7.54 8.60
N ALA A 437 -5.55 7.59 7.42
CA ALA A 437 -5.74 6.59 6.38
C ALA A 437 -4.68 5.50 6.50
N MET A 438 -5.07 4.22 6.48
CA MET A 438 -4.16 3.08 6.46
C MET A 438 -4.80 1.86 5.82
N ASP A 439 -4.02 0.80 5.64
CA ASP A 439 -4.55 -0.50 5.21
C ASP A 439 -5.61 -1.02 6.20
N LEU A 440 -6.71 -1.59 5.67
CA LEU A 440 -7.84 -2.04 6.49
C LEU A 440 -7.43 -3.08 7.55
N GLY A 441 -6.57 -4.03 7.19
CA GLY A 441 -6.10 -5.06 8.13
C GLY A 441 -5.28 -4.49 9.30
N LEU A 442 -4.61 -3.35 9.08
CA LEU A 442 -3.82 -2.67 10.12
C LEU A 442 -4.69 -1.87 11.09
N THR A 443 -5.88 -1.42 10.69
CA THR A 443 -6.78 -0.63 11.56
C THR A 443 -7.18 -1.40 12.82
N TYR A 444 -7.45 -2.71 12.71
CA TYR A 444 -7.83 -3.56 13.84
C TYR A 444 -6.73 -3.64 14.91
N ARG A 445 -5.48 -3.81 14.48
CA ARG A 445 -4.32 -3.82 15.39
C ARG A 445 -4.10 -2.45 16.00
N ALA A 446 -4.21 -1.37 15.22
CA ALA A 446 -4.10 -0.01 15.72
C ALA A 446 -5.11 0.29 16.84
N LEU A 447 -6.34 -0.23 16.71
CA LEU A 447 -7.37 -0.11 17.74
C LEU A 447 -7.03 -0.94 18.99
N ALA A 448 -6.65 -2.20 18.82
CA ALA A 448 -6.30 -3.10 19.93
C ALA A 448 -5.11 -2.57 20.73
N ASP A 449 -4.08 -2.02 20.05
CA ASP A 449 -2.87 -1.46 20.65
C ASP A 449 -3.09 -0.05 21.27
N GLY A 450 -4.30 0.50 21.23
CA GLY A 450 -4.61 1.83 21.79
C GLY A 450 -4.01 3.00 21.00
N ARG A 451 -3.55 2.78 19.77
CA ARG A 451 -3.01 3.84 18.91
C ARG A 451 -4.10 4.72 18.32
N VAL A 452 -5.28 4.14 18.14
CA VAL A 452 -6.52 4.82 17.80
C VAL A 452 -7.65 4.35 18.71
N ASP A 453 -8.75 5.05 18.72
CA ASP A 453 -9.84 4.82 19.66
C ASP A 453 -11.10 4.32 18.95
N LEU A 454 -11.20 4.55 17.62
CA LEU A 454 -12.30 4.12 16.78
C LEU A 454 -11.80 3.78 15.36
N ILE A 455 -12.36 2.70 14.80
CA ILE A 455 -12.14 2.30 13.41
C ILE A 455 -13.46 1.95 12.72
N ALA A 456 -13.42 1.86 11.39
CA ALA A 456 -14.44 1.15 10.62
C ALA A 456 -13.82 -0.14 10.07
N GLY A 457 -14.50 -1.24 10.29
CA GLY A 457 -14.12 -2.57 9.80
C GLY A 457 -15.30 -3.27 9.15
N ASP A 458 -15.17 -4.58 8.92
CA ASP A 458 -16.19 -5.45 8.36
C ASP A 458 -16.92 -6.20 9.46
N SER A 459 -18.26 -6.26 9.41
CA SER A 459 -19.07 -6.85 10.48
C SER A 459 -18.88 -8.37 10.67
N THR A 460 -18.34 -9.04 9.67
CA THR A 460 -18.05 -10.49 9.66
C THR A 460 -16.59 -10.82 9.97
N ASN A 461 -15.75 -9.82 10.29
CA ASN A 461 -14.32 -10.02 10.53
C ASN A 461 -14.06 -10.80 11.83
N GLY A 462 -13.26 -11.87 11.74
CA GLY A 462 -12.89 -12.72 12.87
C GLY A 462 -12.08 -12.02 13.96
N LEU A 463 -11.35 -10.95 13.63
CA LEU A 463 -10.54 -10.17 14.57
C LEU A 463 -11.38 -9.41 15.60
N ILE A 464 -12.67 -9.16 15.34
CA ILE A 464 -13.54 -8.46 16.29
C ILE A 464 -13.56 -9.19 17.63
N SER A 465 -13.85 -10.48 17.61
CA SER A 465 -13.88 -11.31 18.84
C SER A 465 -12.49 -11.55 19.40
N ALA A 466 -11.50 -11.85 18.54
CA ALA A 466 -10.14 -12.17 18.97
C ALA A 466 -9.43 -11.01 19.68
N LEU A 467 -9.63 -9.80 19.20
CA LEU A 467 -9.03 -8.59 19.76
C LEU A 467 -9.93 -7.90 20.81
N LYS A 468 -11.02 -8.55 21.22
CA LYS A 468 -12.00 -8.01 22.18
C LYS A 468 -12.48 -6.61 21.78
N LEU A 469 -12.92 -6.48 20.52
CA LEU A 469 -13.50 -5.27 19.99
C LEU A 469 -15.01 -5.30 20.14
N GLN A 470 -15.62 -4.13 20.30
CA GLN A 470 -17.06 -3.95 20.36
C GLN A 470 -17.54 -3.23 19.13
N LYS A 471 -18.53 -3.81 18.45
CA LYS A 471 -19.29 -3.16 17.37
C LYS A 471 -20.34 -2.25 18.00
N LEU A 472 -20.34 -0.98 17.59
CA LEU A 472 -21.41 -0.04 17.91
C LEU A 472 -22.59 -0.26 16.96
N GLU A 473 -23.80 -0.19 17.50
CA GLU A 473 -25.05 -0.31 16.75
C GLU A 473 -25.29 0.96 15.91
N ASP A 474 -25.68 0.77 14.65
CA ASP A 474 -26.10 1.86 13.75
C ASP A 474 -27.55 2.25 14.04
N ASP A 475 -27.76 2.96 15.13
CA ASP A 475 -29.09 3.35 15.67
C ASP A 475 -29.86 4.35 14.79
N ARG A 476 -29.19 4.94 13.77
CA ARG A 476 -29.82 5.83 12.78
C ARG A 476 -29.96 5.19 11.40
N ALA A 477 -29.69 3.89 11.30
CA ALA A 477 -29.79 3.10 10.07
C ALA A 477 -29.10 3.80 8.87
N TYR A 478 -27.88 4.25 9.08
CA TYR A 478 -27.10 4.94 8.04
C TYR A 478 -26.62 4.00 6.94
N PHE A 479 -26.14 2.81 7.32
CA PHE A 479 -25.58 1.86 6.36
C PHE A 479 -26.67 1.14 5.58
N PRO A 480 -26.59 1.11 4.23
CA PRO A 480 -27.50 0.28 3.43
C PRO A 480 -27.23 -1.21 3.65
N PRO A 481 -28.10 -2.10 3.17
CA PRO A 481 -27.82 -3.53 3.19
C PRO A 481 -26.62 -3.89 2.30
N TYR A 482 -25.75 -4.76 2.79
CA TYR A 482 -24.56 -5.24 2.08
C TYR A 482 -24.59 -6.75 1.90
N ASP A 483 -25.65 -7.25 1.26
CA ASP A 483 -25.76 -8.69 0.93
C ASP A 483 -24.65 -9.10 -0.03
N ALA A 484 -23.95 -10.19 0.27
CA ALA A 484 -22.92 -10.74 -0.60
C ALA A 484 -23.57 -11.44 -1.81
N VAL A 485 -23.24 -10.99 -3.02
CA VAL A 485 -23.86 -11.44 -4.28
C VAL A 485 -22.81 -11.76 -5.34
N PRO A 486 -22.89 -12.90 -6.03
CA PRO A 486 -22.05 -13.15 -7.20
C PRO A 486 -22.39 -12.20 -8.34
N VAL A 487 -21.36 -11.67 -9.00
CA VAL A 487 -21.48 -10.78 -10.18
C VAL A 487 -20.62 -11.35 -11.29
N PHE A 488 -21.24 -11.61 -12.45
CA PHE A 488 -20.58 -12.20 -13.59
C PHE A 488 -20.81 -11.38 -14.87
N ASN A 489 -19.81 -11.43 -15.76
CA ASN A 489 -19.91 -10.83 -17.09
C ASN A 489 -20.93 -11.60 -17.94
N ALA A 490 -21.87 -10.90 -18.57
CA ALA A 490 -22.92 -11.52 -19.38
C ALA A 490 -22.38 -12.27 -20.61
N ALA A 491 -21.24 -11.82 -21.18
CA ALA A 491 -20.60 -12.53 -22.27
C ALA A 491 -20.02 -13.87 -21.82
N SER A 492 -19.43 -13.92 -20.61
CA SER A 492 -18.95 -15.18 -19.99
C SER A 492 -20.08 -16.17 -19.73
N LEU A 493 -21.23 -15.67 -19.24
CA LEU A 493 -22.41 -16.53 -19.01
C LEU A 493 -23.03 -17.06 -20.31
N ARG A 494 -22.86 -16.37 -21.45
CA ARG A 494 -23.27 -16.90 -22.76
C ARG A 494 -22.32 -17.97 -23.26
N ARG A 495 -21.03 -17.89 -22.98
CA ARG A 495 -20.04 -18.94 -23.30
C ARG A 495 -20.19 -20.18 -22.40
N HIS A 496 -20.52 -19.95 -21.15
CA HIS A 496 -20.61 -20.98 -20.10
C HIS A 496 -22.00 -20.93 -19.43
N PRO A 497 -23.08 -21.35 -20.12
CA PRO A 497 -24.47 -21.25 -19.62
C PRO A 497 -24.72 -22.10 -18.38
N GLU A 498 -23.93 -23.16 -18.15
CA GLU A 498 -23.96 -24.03 -16.97
C GLU A 498 -23.64 -23.28 -15.66
N LEU A 499 -22.98 -22.15 -15.71
CA LEU A 499 -22.73 -21.31 -14.54
C LEU A 499 -24.03 -20.71 -13.98
N VAL A 500 -25.03 -20.45 -14.81
CA VAL A 500 -26.27 -19.77 -14.36
C VAL A 500 -27.02 -20.60 -13.31
N PRO A 501 -27.36 -21.89 -13.54
CA PRO A 501 -28.02 -22.70 -12.52
C PRO A 501 -27.12 -22.93 -11.30
N LEU A 502 -25.81 -23.07 -11.48
CA LEU A 502 -24.85 -23.22 -10.39
C LEU A 502 -24.87 -22.02 -9.45
N LEU A 503 -24.71 -20.82 -9.99
CA LEU A 503 -24.68 -19.59 -9.20
C LEU A 503 -26.01 -19.30 -8.48
N ASN A 504 -27.13 -19.67 -9.07
CA ASN A 504 -28.42 -19.58 -8.41
C ASN A 504 -28.55 -20.57 -7.22
N ARG A 505 -27.97 -21.76 -7.29
CA ARG A 505 -27.97 -22.75 -6.18
C ARG A 505 -27.12 -22.30 -4.98
N LEU A 506 -26.21 -21.34 -5.14
CA LEU A 506 -25.43 -20.81 -4.03
C LEU A 506 -26.22 -19.84 -3.14
N SER A 507 -27.43 -19.43 -3.58
CA SER A 507 -28.27 -18.52 -2.81
C SER A 507 -28.62 -19.10 -1.44
N GLY A 508 -28.44 -18.29 -0.39
CA GLY A 508 -28.82 -18.64 0.98
C GLY A 508 -27.92 -19.66 1.68
N ARG A 509 -26.84 -20.14 1.06
CA ARG A 509 -25.99 -21.22 1.60
C ARG A 509 -25.04 -20.79 2.73
N LEU A 510 -24.76 -19.50 2.86
CA LEU A 510 -23.89 -18.96 3.88
C LEU A 510 -24.68 -18.11 4.88
N SER A 511 -24.49 -18.36 6.18
CA SER A 511 -24.93 -17.44 7.22
C SER A 511 -23.78 -16.53 7.66
N ALA A 512 -24.10 -15.37 8.26
CA ALA A 512 -23.09 -14.47 8.84
C ALA A 512 -22.23 -15.19 9.90
N ALA A 513 -22.84 -16.04 10.73
CA ALA A 513 -22.10 -16.83 11.72
C ALA A 513 -21.13 -17.84 11.07
N THR A 514 -21.54 -18.46 9.95
CA THR A 514 -20.65 -19.34 9.17
C THR A 514 -19.49 -18.52 8.61
N MET A 515 -19.75 -17.37 8.02
CA MET A 515 -18.71 -16.54 7.42
C MET A 515 -17.70 -16.04 8.46
N GLN A 516 -18.18 -15.64 9.66
CA GLN A 516 -17.30 -15.28 10.79
C GLN A 516 -16.37 -16.43 11.19
N ARG A 517 -16.89 -17.68 11.26
CA ARG A 517 -16.06 -18.86 11.58
C ARG A 517 -15.01 -19.14 10.50
N LEU A 518 -15.38 -19.02 9.22
CA LEU A 518 -14.45 -19.20 8.11
C LEU A 518 -13.35 -18.13 8.12
N ASN A 519 -13.72 -16.86 8.33
CA ASN A 519 -12.76 -15.76 8.48
C ASN A 519 -11.80 -16.02 9.65
N ALA A 520 -12.33 -16.43 10.81
CA ALA A 520 -11.52 -16.74 11.99
C ALA A 520 -10.55 -17.91 11.75
N ALA A 521 -10.93 -18.92 10.99
CA ALA A 521 -10.05 -20.05 10.65
C ALA A 521 -8.83 -19.59 9.82
N VAL A 522 -9.01 -18.62 8.93
CA VAL A 522 -7.89 -18.04 8.18
C VAL A 522 -7.09 -17.07 9.06
N ASP A 523 -7.75 -16.06 9.64
CA ASP A 523 -7.08 -14.92 10.28
C ASP A 523 -6.40 -15.28 11.61
N LEU A 524 -6.95 -16.25 12.35
CA LEU A 524 -6.49 -16.61 13.69
C LEU A 524 -5.77 -17.96 13.75
N GLN A 525 -6.19 -18.93 12.92
CA GLN A 525 -5.61 -20.27 12.91
C GLN A 525 -4.59 -20.46 11.80
N GLY A 526 -4.40 -19.45 10.92
CA GLY A 526 -3.42 -19.47 9.84
C GLY A 526 -3.72 -20.52 8.74
N GLN A 527 -4.98 -20.97 8.62
CA GLN A 527 -5.37 -21.90 7.57
C GLN A 527 -5.49 -21.16 6.23
N THR A 528 -5.20 -21.88 5.12
CA THR A 528 -5.38 -21.27 3.80
C THR A 528 -6.87 -21.18 3.43
N PRO A 529 -7.32 -20.13 2.72
CA PRO A 529 -8.71 -20.01 2.26
C PRO A 529 -9.20 -21.24 1.50
N GLU A 530 -8.35 -21.81 0.65
CA GLU A 530 -8.64 -23.03 -0.10
C GLU A 530 -9.02 -24.21 0.80
N LEU A 531 -8.23 -24.46 1.85
CA LEU A 531 -8.47 -25.56 2.79
C LEU A 531 -9.74 -25.34 3.60
N VAL A 532 -9.96 -24.11 4.06
CA VAL A 532 -11.12 -23.73 4.87
C VAL A 532 -12.41 -23.93 4.08
N VAL A 533 -12.45 -23.47 2.82
CA VAL A 533 -13.62 -23.65 1.95
C VAL A 533 -13.84 -25.11 1.59
N ARG A 534 -12.77 -25.87 1.28
CA ARG A 534 -12.86 -27.29 0.97
C ARG A 534 -13.51 -28.10 2.11
N ARG A 535 -13.07 -27.87 3.36
CA ARG A 535 -13.64 -28.50 4.55
C ARG A 535 -15.11 -28.12 4.75
N TRP A 536 -15.41 -26.83 4.69
CA TRP A 536 -16.78 -26.35 4.83
C TRP A 536 -17.72 -26.97 3.78
N ARG A 537 -17.28 -27.12 2.54
CA ARG A 537 -18.06 -27.74 1.47
C ARG A 537 -18.34 -29.22 1.77
N GLN A 538 -17.33 -29.96 2.24
CA GLN A 538 -17.47 -31.36 2.63
C GLN A 538 -18.48 -31.53 3.78
N ASP A 539 -18.34 -30.72 4.82
CA ASP A 539 -19.27 -30.74 5.97
C ASP A 539 -20.69 -30.35 5.57
N SER A 540 -20.84 -29.35 4.71
CA SER A 540 -22.15 -28.88 4.23
C SER A 540 -22.82 -29.84 3.27
N ALA A 541 -22.07 -30.58 2.46
CA ALA A 541 -22.61 -31.62 1.59
C ALA A 541 -23.16 -32.81 2.40
N ALA A 542 -22.55 -33.12 3.55
CA ALA A 542 -23.01 -34.19 4.45
C ALA A 542 -24.33 -33.83 5.18
N LEU A 543 -24.71 -32.54 5.21
CA LEU A 543 -25.93 -32.05 5.88
C LEU A 543 -27.14 -31.87 4.96
N LEU A 544 -26.97 -32.06 3.64
CA LEU A 544 -28.07 -31.99 2.68
C LEU A 544 -28.66 -33.41 2.51
N PRO A 545 -29.99 -33.62 2.71
CA PRO A 545 -30.61 -34.86 2.29
C PRO A 545 -30.50 -35.02 0.78
N ALA A 546 -30.24 -36.27 0.34
CA ALA A 546 -30.07 -36.68 -1.04
C ALA A 546 -31.27 -36.35 -1.92
#